data_2c45ae65ba22ca325510e1fc0272b77b
#
_entry.id   2c45ae65ba22ca325510e1fc0272b77b
#
_cell.length_a   1.000
_cell.length_b   1.000
_cell.length_c   1.000
_cell.angle_alpha   90.00
_cell.angle_beta   90.00
_cell.angle_gamma   90.00
#
_symmetry.space_group_name_H-M   'P 1'
#
loop_
_entity.id
_entity.type
_entity.pdbx_description
1 polymer ?
#
loop_
_entity_poly.entity_id
_entity_poly.type
_entity_poly.pdbx_seq_one_letter_code
_entity_poly.pdbx_strand_id
1 'polypeptide(L)'
;MKFLVIGKGIDYGGPVNPADFVIFSENMVLPSIQTLKDWEDKKVIAGGLFAGQRAGVMIIDSPSAEELSVTMHKLPFWAQNTWEVIPLQSFQSGIEDVKGQIAAVKKMAGPPSILPE
;
A
#
# COMPACT_ATOMS: atom_id res chain seq x y z
N MET A 1 7.70 -7.81 8.08
CA MET A 1 7.53 -7.75 6.62
C MET A 1 6.68 -6.54 6.26
N LYS A 2 7.14 -5.73 5.35
CA LYS A 2 6.44 -4.49 4.98
C LYS A 2 5.60 -4.69 3.74
N PHE A 3 4.44 -4.05 3.73
CA PHE A 3 3.52 -4.06 2.60
C PHE A 3 3.16 -2.63 2.21
N LEU A 4 3.13 -2.37 0.92
CA LEU A 4 2.51 -1.17 0.37
C LEU A 4 1.05 -1.51 0.05
N VAL A 5 0.12 -0.73 0.60
CA VAL A 5 -1.31 -0.94 0.43
C VAL A 5 -1.91 0.31 -0.18
N ILE A 6 -2.55 0.15 -1.33
CA ILE A 6 -3.24 1.23 -2.02
C ILE A 6 -4.73 0.92 -2.00
N GLY A 7 -5.53 1.84 -1.49
CA GLY A 7 -6.97 1.70 -1.45
C GLY A 7 -7.65 2.77 -2.28
N LYS A 8 -8.67 2.39 -3.04
CA LYS A 8 -9.49 3.31 -3.84
C LYS A 8 -10.95 3.03 -3.56
N GLY A 9 -11.71 4.11 -3.33
CA GLY A 9 -13.16 4.01 -3.18
C GLY A 9 -13.80 3.50 -4.46
N ILE A 10 -14.76 2.59 -4.30
CA ILE A 10 -15.53 2.07 -5.43
C ILE A 10 -16.49 3.15 -5.89
N ASP A 11 -16.54 3.38 -7.21
CA ASP A 11 -17.51 4.27 -7.82
C ASP A 11 -18.79 3.48 -8.09
N TYR A 12 -19.90 3.94 -7.50
CA TYR A 12 -21.20 3.30 -7.66
C TYR A 12 -22.00 3.81 -8.85
N GLY A 13 -21.41 4.70 -9.68
CA GLY A 13 -21.94 4.99 -11.01
C GLY A 13 -23.18 5.87 -11.06
N GLY A 14 -23.40 6.78 -10.14
CA GLY A 14 -24.51 7.70 -10.20
C GLY A 14 -24.47 8.79 -9.13
N PRO A 15 -25.31 9.82 -9.23
CA PRO A 15 -25.38 10.83 -8.19
C PRO A 15 -25.83 10.20 -6.87
N VAL A 16 -25.08 10.47 -5.82
CA VAL A 16 -25.37 9.97 -4.48
C VAL A 16 -26.41 10.87 -3.83
N ASN A 17 -27.46 10.26 -3.26
CA ASN A 17 -28.42 11.00 -2.45
C ASN A 17 -27.68 11.63 -1.26
N PRO A 18 -27.90 12.95 -0.99
CA PRO A 18 -27.18 13.62 0.09
C PRO A 18 -27.36 12.95 1.48
N ALA A 19 -28.55 12.46 1.78
CA ALA A 19 -28.79 11.77 3.06
C ALA A 19 -28.01 10.47 3.16
N ASP A 20 -27.96 9.69 2.10
CA ASP A 20 -27.17 8.44 2.06
C ASP A 20 -25.68 8.73 2.15
N PHE A 21 -25.22 9.79 1.49
CA PHE A 21 -23.83 10.24 1.58
C PHE A 21 -23.44 10.57 3.04
N VAL A 22 -24.30 11.28 3.76
CA VAL A 22 -24.04 11.63 5.17
C VAL A 22 -23.93 10.36 6.01
N ILE A 23 -24.87 9.43 5.88
CA ILE A 23 -24.87 8.18 6.65
C ILE A 23 -23.61 7.37 6.37
N PHE A 24 -23.26 7.20 5.09
CA PHE A 24 -22.06 6.47 4.69
C PHE A 24 -20.78 7.13 5.22
N SER A 25 -20.69 8.44 5.07
CA SER A 25 -19.51 9.20 5.50
C SER A 25 -19.32 9.14 7.01
N GLU A 26 -20.40 9.31 7.78
CA GLU A 26 -20.32 9.29 9.24
C GLU A 26 -20.04 7.89 9.81
N ASN A 27 -20.53 6.83 9.19
CA ASN A 27 -20.47 5.48 9.75
C ASN A 27 -19.34 4.63 9.18
N MET A 28 -18.83 4.95 7.99
CA MET A 28 -17.80 4.15 7.35
C MET A 28 -16.53 4.93 7.02
N VAL A 29 -16.64 6.04 6.29
CA VAL A 29 -15.47 6.77 5.82
C VAL A 29 -14.73 7.44 6.96
N LEU A 30 -15.42 8.26 7.74
CA LEU A 30 -14.79 9.01 8.84
C LEU A 30 -14.19 8.08 9.89
N PRO A 31 -14.90 7.06 10.40
CA PRO A 31 -14.30 6.13 11.37
C PRO A 31 -13.09 5.38 10.80
N SER A 32 -13.09 5.05 9.53
CA SER A 32 -11.95 4.39 8.88
C SER A 32 -10.73 5.29 8.83
N ILE A 33 -10.89 6.54 8.42
CA ILE A 33 -9.79 7.51 8.38
C ILE A 33 -9.28 7.81 9.78
N GLN A 34 -10.17 7.91 10.77
CA GLN A 34 -9.80 8.08 12.18
C GLN A 34 -8.97 6.89 12.68
N THR A 35 -9.34 5.67 12.29
CA THR A 35 -8.56 4.47 12.62
C THR A 35 -7.18 4.50 11.98
N LEU A 36 -7.08 4.89 10.72
CA LEU A 36 -5.79 5.04 10.03
C LEU A 36 -4.92 6.10 10.68
N LYS A 37 -5.49 7.21 11.09
CA LYS A 37 -4.76 8.24 11.84
C LYS A 37 -4.25 7.71 13.18
N ASP A 38 -5.05 6.95 13.90
CA ASP A 38 -4.63 6.32 15.16
C ASP A 38 -3.44 5.37 14.92
N TRP A 39 -3.49 4.58 13.86
CA TRP A 39 -2.37 3.69 13.49
C TRP A 39 -1.11 4.48 13.11
N GLU A 40 -1.26 5.61 12.43
CA GLU A 40 -0.15 6.49 12.11
C GLU A 40 0.47 7.09 13.38
N ASP A 41 -0.37 7.57 14.29
CA ASP A 41 0.08 8.16 15.55
C ASP A 41 0.82 7.13 16.42
N LYS A 42 0.42 5.86 16.36
CA LYS A 42 1.09 4.75 17.03
C LYS A 42 2.29 4.21 16.24
N LYS A 43 2.61 4.81 15.12
CA LYS A 43 3.71 4.40 14.22
C LYS A 43 3.58 2.98 13.69
N VAL A 44 2.36 2.46 13.58
CA VAL A 44 2.07 1.16 12.96
C VAL A 44 2.12 1.26 11.44
N ILE A 45 1.68 2.41 10.91
CA ILE A 45 1.70 2.68 9.47
C ILE A 45 2.35 4.03 9.18
N ALA A 46 2.73 4.21 7.92
CA ALA A 46 3.04 5.50 7.31
C ALA A 46 2.24 5.62 6.01
N GLY A 47 1.90 6.83 5.62
CA GLY A 47 1.18 7.03 4.36
C GLY A 47 0.30 8.28 4.42
N GLY A 48 -0.72 8.29 3.59
CA GLY A 48 -1.65 9.41 3.52
C GLY A 48 -2.74 9.21 2.47
N LEU A 49 -3.65 10.15 2.45
CA LEU A 49 -4.70 10.20 1.45
C LEU A 49 -4.19 10.89 0.18
N PHE A 50 -4.64 10.44 -0.98
CA PHE A 50 -4.34 11.12 -2.23
C PHE A 50 -5.16 12.41 -2.30
N ALA A 51 -4.49 13.53 -2.48
CA ALA A 51 -5.16 14.82 -2.56
C ALA A 51 -6.13 14.86 -3.76
N GLY A 52 -7.38 15.23 -3.50
CA GLY A 52 -8.40 15.35 -4.54
C GLY A 52 -8.96 14.02 -5.06
N GLN A 53 -8.67 12.90 -4.40
CA GLN A 53 -9.16 11.58 -4.81
C GLN A 53 -9.69 10.80 -3.61
N ARG A 54 -10.63 9.90 -3.86
CA ARG A 54 -11.10 8.95 -2.83
C ARG A 54 -10.18 7.73 -2.81
N ALA A 55 -8.94 7.96 -2.47
CA ALA A 55 -7.88 6.98 -2.48
C ALA A 55 -6.82 7.33 -1.44
N GLY A 56 -6.02 6.36 -1.09
CA GLY A 56 -4.91 6.55 -0.18
C GLY A 56 -3.92 5.41 -0.25
N VAL A 57 -2.80 5.62 0.40
CA VAL A 57 -1.71 4.65 0.45
C VAL A 57 -1.22 4.53 1.88
N MET A 58 -0.85 3.32 2.28
CA MET A 58 -0.13 3.11 3.52
C MET A 58 0.97 2.07 3.35
N ILE A 59 2.00 2.20 4.16
CA ILE A 59 3.01 1.17 4.36
C ILE A 59 2.78 0.62 5.76
N ILE A 60 2.59 -0.68 5.85
CA ILE A 60 2.33 -1.36 7.11
C ILE A 60 3.32 -2.52 7.28
N ASP A 61 3.86 -2.65 8.49
CA ASP A 61 4.66 -3.81 8.86
C ASP A 61 3.73 -4.85 9.49
N SER A 62 3.72 -6.05 8.93
CA SER A 62 2.91 -7.16 9.41
C SER A 62 3.72 -8.45 9.36
N PRO A 63 3.54 -9.37 10.31
CA PRO A 63 4.29 -10.63 10.32
C PRO A 63 4.00 -11.52 9.11
N SER A 64 2.81 -11.43 8.54
CA SER A 64 2.38 -12.25 7.41
C SER A 64 1.28 -11.58 6.60
N ALA A 65 1.03 -12.09 5.41
CA ALA A 65 -0.10 -11.64 4.56
C ALA A 65 -1.44 -11.94 5.23
N GLU A 66 -1.55 -13.06 5.95
CA GLU A 66 -2.77 -13.44 6.65
C GLU A 66 -3.11 -12.45 7.78
N GLU A 67 -2.12 -12.06 8.56
CA GLU A 67 -2.32 -11.06 9.62
C GLU A 67 -2.61 -9.67 9.05
N LEU A 68 -2.00 -9.32 7.93
CA LEU A 68 -2.34 -8.09 7.21
C LEU A 68 -3.81 -8.09 6.81
N SER A 69 -4.31 -9.18 6.26
CA SER A 69 -5.71 -9.33 5.90
C SER A 69 -6.64 -9.08 7.09
N VAL A 70 -6.33 -9.68 8.23
CA VAL A 70 -7.10 -9.46 9.47
C VAL A 70 -7.10 -7.98 9.86
N THR A 71 -5.95 -7.33 9.78
CA THR A 71 -5.82 -5.91 10.12
C THR A 71 -6.65 -5.04 9.17
N MET A 72 -6.61 -5.32 7.88
CA MET A 72 -7.38 -4.58 6.86
C MET A 72 -8.89 -4.67 7.10
N HIS A 73 -9.38 -5.83 7.54
CA HIS A 73 -10.81 -6.03 7.82
C HIS A 73 -11.30 -5.22 9.03
N LYS A 74 -10.43 -4.63 9.81
CA LYS A 74 -10.81 -3.72 10.92
C LYS A 74 -11.26 -2.35 10.43
N LEU A 75 -10.98 -2.02 9.17
CA LEU A 75 -11.43 -0.75 8.60
C LEU A 75 -12.90 -0.86 8.18
N PRO A 76 -13.79 0.01 8.72
CA PRO A 76 -15.22 -0.05 8.39
C PRO A 76 -15.51 0.02 6.89
N PHE A 77 -14.70 0.75 6.13
CA PHE A 77 -14.90 0.89 4.69
C PHE A 77 -14.15 -0.16 3.85
N TRP A 78 -13.62 -1.22 4.48
CA TRP A 78 -12.82 -2.21 3.76
C TRP A 78 -13.53 -2.75 2.52
N ALA A 79 -14.81 -3.12 2.67
CA ALA A 79 -15.60 -3.70 1.57
C ALA A 79 -15.99 -2.66 0.50
N GLN A 80 -15.86 -1.37 0.80
CA GLN A 80 -16.25 -0.28 -0.09
C GLN A 80 -15.10 0.22 -0.95
N ASN A 81 -13.93 -0.39 -0.82
CA ASN A 81 -12.74 -0.03 -1.56
C ASN A 81 -12.22 -1.19 -2.36
N THR A 82 -11.52 -0.89 -3.44
CA THR A 82 -10.61 -1.84 -4.07
C THR A 82 -9.23 -1.65 -3.47
N TRP A 83 -8.51 -2.76 -3.29
CA TRP A 83 -7.22 -2.77 -2.63
C TRP A 83 -6.15 -3.38 -3.51
N GLU A 84 -4.99 -2.75 -3.53
CA GLU A 84 -3.78 -3.30 -4.11
C GLU A 84 -2.76 -3.47 -2.99
N VAL A 85 -2.23 -4.67 -2.84
CA VAL A 85 -1.27 -5.01 -1.78
C VAL A 85 0.00 -5.50 -2.43
N ILE A 86 1.10 -4.82 -2.14
CA ILE A 86 2.41 -5.12 -2.71
C ILE A 86 3.37 -5.41 -1.57
N PRO A 87 3.89 -6.66 -1.44
CA PRO A 87 4.94 -6.93 -0.47
C PRO A 87 6.21 -6.19 -0.85
N LEU A 88 6.87 -5.61 0.13
CA LEU A 88 8.08 -4.83 -0.07
C LEU A 88 9.30 -5.64 0.35
N GLN A 89 10.29 -5.66 -0.52
CA GLN A 89 11.62 -6.16 -0.23
C GLN A 89 12.44 -5.04 0.44
N SER A 90 13.27 -5.37 1.41
CA SER A 90 14.16 -4.37 1.98
C SER A 90 15.21 -3.92 0.96
N PHE A 91 15.69 -2.68 1.11
CA PHE A 91 16.76 -2.20 0.24
C PHE A 91 18.03 -3.04 0.41
N GLN A 92 18.32 -3.52 1.62
CA GLN A 92 19.48 -4.39 1.85
C GLN A 92 19.36 -5.69 1.07
N SER A 93 18.18 -6.33 1.10
CA SER A 93 17.93 -7.54 0.30
C SER A 93 18.05 -7.25 -1.20
N GLY A 94 17.57 -6.09 -1.64
CA GLY A 94 17.72 -5.65 -3.03
C GLY A 94 19.18 -5.47 -3.46
N ILE A 95 20.01 -4.93 -2.60
CA ILE A 95 21.45 -4.81 -2.83
C ILE A 95 22.09 -6.19 -3.04
N GLU A 96 21.76 -7.15 -2.16
CA GLU A 96 22.29 -8.52 -2.28
C GLU A 96 21.83 -9.18 -3.57
N ASP A 97 20.58 -9.00 -3.97
CA ASP A 97 20.06 -9.53 -5.23
C ASP A 97 20.83 -8.96 -6.43
N VAL A 98 21.05 -7.63 -6.46
CA VAL A 98 21.78 -6.98 -7.56
C VAL A 98 23.22 -7.45 -7.62
N LYS A 99 23.88 -7.59 -6.48
CA LYS A 99 25.25 -8.15 -6.43
C LYS A 99 25.29 -9.57 -7.00
N GLY A 100 24.30 -10.39 -6.64
CA GLY A 100 24.20 -11.75 -7.18
C GLY A 100 23.96 -11.76 -8.68
N GLN A 101 23.11 -10.90 -9.20
CA GLN A 101 22.86 -10.74 -10.63
C GLN A 101 24.12 -10.31 -11.38
N ILE A 102 24.83 -9.32 -10.85
CA ILE A 102 26.10 -8.85 -11.45
C ILE A 102 27.10 -10.00 -11.51
N ALA A 103 27.29 -10.75 -10.44
CA ALA A 103 28.23 -11.87 -10.41
C ALA A 103 27.84 -12.96 -11.42
N ALA A 104 26.57 -13.28 -11.54
CA ALA A 104 26.09 -14.29 -12.48
C ALA A 104 26.27 -13.86 -13.93
N VAL A 105 25.95 -12.61 -14.25
CA VAL A 105 26.07 -12.10 -15.62
C VAL A 105 27.52 -11.90 -16.03
N LYS A 106 28.41 -11.52 -15.11
CA LYS A 106 29.85 -11.40 -15.39
C LYS A 106 30.46 -12.72 -15.91
N LYS A 107 29.95 -13.85 -15.44
CA LYS A 107 30.45 -15.17 -15.90
C LYS A 107 30.07 -15.47 -17.34
N MET A 108 29.02 -14.85 -17.85
CA MET A 108 28.51 -15.08 -19.20
C MET A 108 28.89 -13.96 -20.17
N ALA A 109 29.18 -12.77 -19.64
CA ALA A 109 29.44 -11.60 -20.47
C ALA A 109 30.84 -11.62 -21.06
N GLY A 110 30.93 -11.21 -22.34
CA GLY A 110 32.18 -10.80 -22.93
C GLY A 110 32.58 -9.38 -22.55
N PRO A 111 33.55 -8.76 -23.24
CA PRO A 111 33.92 -7.37 -22.99
C PRO A 111 32.71 -6.43 -23.16
N PRO A 112 32.58 -5.39 -22.32
CA PRO A 112 31.46 -4.46 -22.46
C PRO A 112 31.54 -3.68 -23.78
N SER A 113 30.37 -3.47 -24.38
CA SER A 113 30.27 -2.61 -25.57
C SER A 113 30.27 -1.12 -25.23
N ILE A 114 29.95 -0.80 -23.98
CA ILE A 114 30.03 0.57 -23.44
C ILE A 114 31.18 0.60 -22.44
N LEU A 115 32.19 1.41 -22.74
CA LEU A 115 33.35 1.56 -21.86
C LEU A 115 33.17 2.81 -21.01
N PRO A 116 33.27 2.69 -19.67
CA PRO A 116 33.39 3.89 -18.83
C PRO A 116 34.71 4.60 -19.14
N GLU A 117 34.64 5.89 -19.28
CA GLU A 117 35.83 6.70 -19.48
C GLU A 117 36.52 7.03 -18.18
#